data_0906fba8e26cb3f87ce829e1e5ec1ce7
#
_entry.id   0906fba8e26cb3f87ce829e1e5ec1ce7
#
_cell.length_a   1.000
_cell.length_b   1.000
_cell.length_c   1.000
_cell.angle_alpha   90.00
_cell.angle_beta   90.00
_cell.angle_gamma   90.00
#
_symmetry.space_group_name_H-M   'P 1'
#
loop_
_entity.id
_entity.type
_entity.pdbx_description
1 polymer ?
#
loop_
_entity_poly.entity_id
_entity_poly.type
_entity_poly.pdbx_seq_one_letter_code
_entity_poly.pdbx_strand_id
1 'polypeptide(L)'
;MTGGVGISYEFAKFSVIGFMLIGMFFVGFTRKSWPYILFMVLLTPGILFSAINLDYDTNFLSAISFNLSGPICLAITALYCFKRKITRERFEHILLAILLPIISMAVYLFLYTPNIRDVLSGTHSNFAASGGYGPNQVATVLGLGMIILFGRIITIKSRFINILDLGLLAFVSYRGIITFSRGGIVTAAVCAAAFILVYFLTADRREKSTLLPRIAFIAGVIMVTWLYSSISTLGLIDKRYSNQDAAGRVKEDVSTGRAELMKTELDAFYEAPFTGIGVGKVKEFRLDSTGIESATHNEVSRLFSEHGLFGLIALMVLVTTPLSLIFKKKQSPYLVTFLLFWLLTISHSSMRIAAPAFIYGLALIHIIHAKPRTIIHRK
;
A
#
# COMPACT_ATOMS: atom_id res chain seq x y z
N MET A 1 -3.93 10.22 23.68
CA MET A 1 -4.66 10.55 22.42
C MET A 1 -4.47 9.52 21.28
N THR A 2 -3.91 8.34 21.53
CA THR A 2 -3.64 7.31 20.49
C THR A 2 -4.82 6.40 20.15
N GLY A 3 -5.86 6.33 20.99
CA GLY A 3 -7.01 5.43 20.79
C GLY A 3 -7.88 5.74 19.56
N GLY A 4 -8.09 7.01 19.23
CA GLY A 4 -8.99 7.39 18.13
C GLY A 4 -8.47 7.06 16.73
N VAL A 5 -7.15 7.10 16.53
CA VAL A 5 -6.51 6.80 15.22
C VAL A 5 -6.58 5.31 14.91
N GLY A 6 -6.37 4.45 15.92
CA GLY A 6 -6.48 3.00 15.76
C GLY A 6 -7.89 2.58 15.35
N ILE A 7 -8.92 3.13 15.98
CA ILE A 7 -10.33 2.88 15.66
C ILE A 7 -10.64 3.23 14.20
N SER A 8 -10.12 4.35 13.69
CA SER A 8 -10.34 4.78 12.29
C SER A 8 -9.75 3.79 11.28
N TYR A 9 -8.57 3.24 11.55
CA TYR A 9 -7.93 2.25 10.67
C TYR A 9 -8.69 0.92 10.64
N GLU A 10 -9.14 0.46 11.81
CA GLU A 10 -9.95 -0.76 11.91
C GLU A 10 -11.31 -0.58 11.23
N PHE A 11 -11.99 0.53 11.47
CA PHE A 11 -13.26 0.84 10.82
C PHE A 11 -13.16 0.81 9.29
N ALA A 12 -12.09 1.37 8.72
CA ALA A 12 -11.88 1.33 7.27
C ALA A 12 -11.72 -0.11 6.74
N LYS A 13 -10.98 -0.98 7.43
CA LYS A 13 -10.81 -2.39 7.05
C LYS A 13 -12.13 -3.17 7.16
N PHE A 14 -12.85 -3.01 8.26
CA PHE A 14 -14.15 -3.67 8.45
C PHE A 14 -15.20 -3.17 7.46
N SER A 15 -15.18 -1.89 7.08
CA SER A 15 -16.05 -1.36 6.03
C SER A 15 -15.78 -2.01 4.68
N VAL A 16 -14.51 -2.15 4.29
CA VAL A 16 -14.14 -2.87 3.05
C VAL A 16 -14.61 -4.31 3.11
N ILE A 17 -14.38 -5.02 4.22
CA ILE A 17 -14.84 -6.41 4.43
C ILE A 17 -16.36 -6.46 4.23
N GLY A 18 -17.12 -5.60 4.91
CA GLY A 18 -18.59 -5.58 4.83
C GLY A 18 -19.10 -5.36 3.41
N PHE A 19 -18.56 -4.36 2.68
CA PHE A 19 -18.95 -4.12 1.29
C PHE A 19 -18.61 -5.27 0.37
N MET A 20 -17.46 -5.94 0.56
CA MET A 20 -17.09 -7.10 -0.25
C MET A 20 -17.97 -8.31 0.04
N LEU A 21 -18.33 -8.55 1.31
CA LEU A 21 -19.27 -9.61 1.69
C LEU A 21 -20.67 -9.36 1.11
N ILE A 22 -21.18 -8.14 1.18
CA ILE A 22 -22.44 -7.75 0.53
C ILE A 22 -22.35 -8.00 -0.98
N GLY A 23 -21.27 -7.59 -1.61
CA GLY A 23 -21.04 -7.85 -3.04
C GLY A 23 -21.01 -9.35 -3.37
N MET A 24 -20.37 -10.18 -2.52
CA MET A 24 -20.36 -11.64 -2.70
C MET A 24 -21.74 -12.26 -2.50
N PHE A 25 -22.54 -11.75 -1.58
CA PHE A 25 -23.90 -12.21 -1.36
C PHE A 25 -24.77 -12.05 -2.62
N PHE A 26 -24.68 -10.90 -3.30
CA PHE A 26 -25.49 -10.62 -4.50
C PHE A 26 -24.96 -11.27 -5.78
N VAL A 27 -23.67 -11.38 -5.95
CA VAL A 27 -23.04 -11.76 -7.23
C VAL A 27 -22.19 -13.01 -7.14
N GLY A 28 -21.98 -13.53 -5.93
CA GLY A 28 -21.13 -14.69 -5.66
C GLY A 28 -19.63 -14.40 -5.86
N PHE A 29 -18.84 -15.45 -5.80
CA PHE A 29 -17.42 -15.45 -6.08
C PHE A 29 -17.01 -16.64 -6.96
N THR A 30 -15.86 -16.52 -7.62
CA THR A 30 -15.38 -17.56 -8.55
C THR A 30 -14.77 -18.73 -7.79
N ARG A 31 -15.14 -19.99 -8.13
CA ARG A 31 -14.48 -21.19 -7.53
C ARG A 31 -12.95 -21.17 -7.65
N LYS A 32 -12.41 -20.49 -8.67
CA LYS A 32 -10.95 -20.35 -8.89
C LYS A 32 -10.27 -19.44 -7.86
N SER A 33 -11.01 -18.75 -7.00
CA SER A 33 -10.47 -17.92 -5.90
C SER A 33 -10.20 -18.71 -4.61
N TRP A 34 -10.39 -20.04 -4.62
CA TRP A 34 -10.12 -20.92 -3.48
C TRP A 34 -8.75 -20.71 -2.80
N PRO A 35 -7.66 -20.27 -3.50
CA PRO A 35 -6.38 -20.02 -2.82
C PRO A 35 -6.50 -19.01 -1.68
N TYR A 36 -7.42 -18.07 -1.76
CA TYR A 36 -7.65 -17.08 -0.71
C TYR A 36 -8.43 -17.65 0.49
N ILE A 37 -9.23 -18.70 0.27
CA ILE A 37 -9.81 -19.49 1.37
C ILE A 37 -8.70 -20.29 2.05
N LEU A 38 -7.81 -20.93 1.27
CA LEU A 38 -6.64 -21.62 1.80
C LEU A 38 -5.76 -20.66 2.61
N PHE A 39 -5.52 -19.45 2.10
CA PHE A 39 -4.78 -18.41 2.84
C PHE A 39 -5.40 -18.17 4.23
N MET A 40 -6.72 -17.99 4.34
CA MET A 40 -7.39 -17.80 5.64
C MET A 40 -7.26 -19.02 6.56
N VAL A 41 -7.38 -20.23 6.00
CA VAL A 41 -7.20 -21.47 6.76
C VAL A 41 -5.78 -21.60 7.30
N LEU A 42 -4.76 -21.22 6.52
CA LEU A 42 -3.35 -21.22 6.94
C LEU A 42 -3.04 -20.27 8.10
N LEU A 43 -3.85 -19.24 8.31
CA LEU A 43 -3.70 -18.33 9.47
C LEU A 43 -4.29 -18.92 10.76
N THR A 44 -5.17 -19.91 10.67
CA THR A 44 -5.89 -20.46 11.83
C THR A 44 -4.97 -21.07 12.90
N PRO A 45 -3.92 -21.85 12.57
CA PRO A 45 -3.02 -22.39 13.58
C PRO A 45 -2.38 -21.31 14.45
N GLY A 46 -1.87 -20.22 13.86
CA GLY A 46 -1.30 -19.10 14.61
C GLY A 46 -2.29 -18.45 15.58
N ILE A 47 -3.60 -18.39 15.21
CA ILE A 47 -4.65 -17.89 16.11
C ILE A 47 -4.83 -18.83 17.31
N LEU A 48 -4.82 -20.14 17.07
CA LEU A 48 -4.97 -21.13 18.15
C LEU A 48 -3.77 -21.09 19.12
N PHE A 49 -2.56 -20.97 18.58
CA PHE A 49 -1.34 -20.83 19.39
C PHE A 49 -1.32 -19.52 20.18
N SER A 50 -1.93 -18.45 19.69
CA SER A 50 -2.07 -17.20 20.45
C SER A 50 -2.84 -17.37 21.74
N ALA A 51 -3.87 -18.25 21.73
CA ALA A 51 -4.66 -18.51 22.93
C ALA A 51 -3.87 -19.19 24.07
N ILE A 52 -2.74 -19.82 23.72
CA ILE A 52 -1.86 -20.52 24.65
C ILE A 52 -0.66 -19.65 25.03
N ASN A 53 -0.11 -18.89 24.08
CA ASN A 53 1.20 -18.26 24.19
C ASN A 53 1.15 -16.78 24.60
N LEU A 54 0.02 -16.07 24.44
CA LEU A 54 -0.10 -14.68 24.86
C LEU A 54 -0.09 -14.56 26.38
N ASP A 55 0.54 -13.50 26.89
CA ASP A 55 0.59 -13.22 28.30
C ASP A 55 -0.79 -12.91 28.87
N TYR A 56 -1.00 -13.23 30.15
CA TYR A 56 -2.31 -13.15 30.80
C TYR A 56 -2.97 -11.77 30.78
N ASP A 57 -2.16 -10.71 30.80
CA ASP A 57 -2.59 -9.31 30.78
C ASP A 57 -2.81 -8.77 29.36
N THR A 58 -2.42 -9.51 28.33
CA THR A 58 -2.65 -9.11 26.93
C THR A 58 -4.08 -9.41 26.50
N ASN A 59 -4.80 -8.38 26.05
CA ASN A 59 -6.15 -8.58 25.52
C ASN A 59 -6.12 -9.35 24.19
N PHE A 60 -6.52 -10.63 24.25
CA PHE A 60 -6.51 -11.56 23.12
C PHE A 60 -7.27 -11.03 21.90
N LEU A 61 -8.50 -10.53 22.06
CA LEU A 61 -9.32 -10.04 20.96
C LEU A 61 -8.69 -8.81 20.29
N SER A 62 -8.09 -7.93 21.08
CA SER A 62 -7.38 -6.76 20.55
C SER A 62 -6.13 -7.16 19.77
N ALA A 63 -5.34 -8.10 20.28
CA ALA A 63 -4.13 -8.60 19.62
C ALA A 63 -4.47 -9.27 18.28
N ILE A 64 -5.48 -10.16 18.27
CA ILE A 64 -5.93 -10.84 17.04
C ILE A 64 -6.50 -9.85 16.04
N SER A 65 -7.42 -8.97 16.46
CA SER A 65 -8.04 -7.99 15.58
C SER A 65 -7.00 -7.07 14.94
N PHE A 66 -6.09 -6.52 15.73
CA PHE A 66 -5.06 -5.61 15.23
C PHE A 66 -4.15 -6.26 14.16
N ASN A 67 -3.78 -7.51 14.35
CA ASN A 67 -2.84 -8.20 13.46
C ASN A 67 -3.52 -8.88 12.26
N LEU A 68 -4.76 -9.35 12.38
CA LEU A 68 -5.42 -10.13 11.33
C LEU A 68 -6.45 -9.35 10.51
N SER A 69 -6.94 -8.21 10.97
CA SER A 69 -7.92 -7.42 10.20
C SER A 69 -7.42 -7.05 8.79
N GLY A 70 -6.13 -6.74 8.63
CA GLY A 70 -5.51 -6.49 7.34
C GLY A 70 -5.47 -7.72 6.42
N PRO A 71 -4.86 -8.84 6.85
CA PRO A 71 -4.87 -10.11 6.12
C PRO A 71 -6.26 -10.61 5.74
N ILE A 72 -7.23 -10.55 6.66
CA ILE A 72 -8.63 -10.93 6.40
C ILE A 72 -9.28 -9.99 5.38
N CYS A 73 -9.06 -8.68 5.51
CA CYS A 73 -9.52 -7.69 4.53
C CYS A 73 -8.99 -7.99 3.13
N LEU A 74 -7.70 -8.34 3.02
CA LEU A 74 -7.08 -8.74 1.76
C LEU A 74 -7.74 -10.02 1.20
N ALA A 75 -7.88 -11.06 2.01
CA ALA A 75 -8.44 -12.33 1.57
C ALA A 75 -9.87 -12.17 1.03
N ILE A 76 -10.73 -11.46 1.76
CA ILE A 76 -12.13 -11.23 1.38
C ILE A 76 -12.21 -10.36 0.12
N THR A 77 -11.39 -9.32 0.04
CA THR A 77 -11.33 -8.46 -1.17
C THR A 77 -10.83 -9.26 -2.37
N ALA A 78 -9.81 -10.10 -2.18
CA ALA A 78 -9.28 -10.96 -3.23
C ALA A 78 -10.29 -12.01 -3.70
N LEU A 79 -11.03 -12.65 -2.78
CA LEU A 79 -12.13 -13.57 -3.11
C LEU A 79 -13.15 -12.92 -4.03
N TYR A 80 -13.58 -11.69 -3.69
CA TYR A 80 -14.56 -10.95 -4.48
C TYR A 80 -14.01 -10.52 -5.84
N CYS A 81 -12.80 -9.98 -5.89
CA CYS A 81 -12.22 -9.36 -7.08
C CYS A 81 -11.62 -10.36 -8.08
N PHE A 82 -11.26 -11.58 -7.65
CA PHE A 82 -10.48 -12.51 -8.46
C PHE A 82 -11.10 -12.83 -9.82
N LYS A 83 -10.44 -12.40 -10.91
CA LYS A 83 -10.88 -12.55 -12.30
C LYS A 83 -12.26 -11.97 -12.62
N ARG A 84 -12.80 -11.11 -11.75
CA ARG A 84 -14.04 -10.39 -12.05
C ARG A 84 -13.83 -9.49 -13.25
N LYS A 85 -14.72 -9.59 -14.22
CA LYS A 85 -14.65 -8.80 -15.45
C LYS A 85 -15.32 -7.45 -15.24
N ILE A 86 -14.61 -6.37 -15.51
CA ILE A 86 -15.19 -5.02 -15.54
C ILE A 86 -14.69 -4.27 -16.78
N THR A 87 -15.47 -3.30 -17.25
CA THR A 87 -15.04 -2.44 -18.36
C THR A 87 -13.95 -1.48 -17.91
N ARG A 88 -13.10 -1.04 -18.85
CA ARG A 88 -12.09 -0.02 -18.59
C ARG A 88 -12.70 1.24 -17.96
N GLU A 89 -13.84 1.71 -18.47
CA GLU A 89 -14.54 2.88 -17.96
C GLU A 89 -14.91 2.72 -16.48
N ARG A 90 -15.52 1.58 -16.10
CA ARG A 90 -15.83 1.30 -14.68
C ARG A 90 -14.60 1.23 -13.80
N PHE A 91 -13.51 0.70 -14.32
CA PHE A 91 -12.25 0.66 -13.58
C PHE A 91 -11.69 2.07 -13.35
N GLU A 92 -11.73 2.95 -14.36
CA GLU A 92 -11.35 4.34 -14.25
C GLU A 92 -12.23 5.11 -13.23
N HIS A 93 -13.54 4.83 -13.16
CA HIS A 93 -14.41 5.38 -12.12
C HIS A 93 -14.03 4.89 -10.71
N ILE A 94 -13.64 3.61 -10.56
CA ILE A 94 -13.15 3.11 -9.27
C ILE A 94 -11.86 3.85 -8.87
N LEU A 95 -10.92 4.04 -9.80
CA LEU A 95 -9.69 4.78 -9.51
C LEU A 95 -9.98 6.23 -9.11
N LEU A 96 -10.93 6.88 -9.77
CA LEU A 96 -11.37 8.23 -9.41
C LEU A 96 -12.00 8.26 -8.03
N ALA A 97 -12.87 7.29 -7.72
CA ALA A 97 -13.50 7.17 -6.39
C ALA A 97 -12.49 6.97 -5.26
N ILE A 98 -11.38 6.27 -5.52
CA ILE A 98 -10.26 6.13 -4.58
C ILE A 98 -9.47 7.45 -4.47
N LEU A 99 -9.27 8.13 -5.58
CA LEU A 99 -8.48 9.36 -5.64
C LEU A 99 -9.12 10.52 -4.87
N LEU A 100 -10.45 10.65 -4.90
CA LEU A 100 -11.17 11.75 -4.25
C LEU A 100 -10.88 11.86 -2.74
N PRO A 101 -11.01 10.80 -1.91
CA PRO A 101 -10.67 10.88 -0.50
C PRO A 101 -9.17 11.12 -0.27
N ILE A 102 -8.28 10.67 -1.17
CA ILE A 102 -6.85 10.96 -1.09
C ILE A 102 -6.58 12.45 -1.30
N ILE A 103 -7.24 13.08 -2.28
CA ILE A 103 -7.15 14.52 -2.48
C ILE A 103 -7.72 15.26 -1.28
N SER A 104 -8.87 14.83 -0.75
CA SER A 104 -9.47 15.40 0.46
C SER A 104 -8.51 15.33 1.65
N MET A 105 -7.83 14.19 1.84
CA MET A 105 -6.79 14.05 2.87
C MET A 105 -5.63 15.00 2.62
N ALA A 106 -5.14 15.13 1.38
CA ALA A 106 -4.05 16.06 1.07
C ALA A 106 -4.43 17.52 1.35
N VAL A 107 -5.68 17.92 1.05
CA VAL A 107 -6.23 19.24 1.37
C VAL A 107 -6.35 19.41 2.89
N TYR A 108 -6.88 18.43 3.61
CA TYR A 108 -6.92 18.45 5.07
C TYR A 108 -5.53 18.66 5.68
N LEU A 109 -4.54 17.90 5.21
CA LEU A 109 -3.16 18.07 5.66
C LEU A 109 -2.59 19.44 5.33
N PHE A 110 -3.00 20.05 4.23
CA PHE A 110 -2.57 21.39 3.86
C PHE A 110 -3.17 22.47 4.76
N LEU A 111 -4.44 22.36 5.10
CA LEU A 111 -5.18 23.37 5.86
C LEU A 111 -4.98 23.27 7.37
N TYR A 112 -4.84 22.03 7.89
CA TYR A 112 -4.93 21.76 9.34
C TYR A 112 -3.63 21.26 9.95
N THR A 113 -2.53 21.14 9.18
CA THR A 113 -1.22 20.87 9.78
C THR A 113 -0.43 22.18 9.95
N PRO A 114 0.44 22.26 10.95
CA PRO A 114 1.33 23.42 11.12
C PRO A 114 2.19 23.66 9.87
N ASN A 115 2.71 24.88 9.72
CA ASN A 115 3.71 25.14 8.70
C ASN A 115 4.89 24.18 8.90
N ILE A 116 5.37 23.60 7.81
CA ILE A 116 6.46 22.60 7.90
C ILE A 116 7.70 23.15 8.61
N ARG A 117 8.00 24.43 8.44
CA ARG A 117 9.15 25.09 9.08
C ARG A 117 9.05 25.14 10.60
N ASP A 118 7.84 25.21 11.14
CA ASP A 118 7.60 25.33 12.59
C ASP A 118 7.70 23.97 13.30
N VAL A 119 7.61 22.86 12.52
CA VAL A 119 7.62 21.49 13.04
C VAL A 119 8.82 20.66 12.59
N LEU A 120 9.83 21.31 11.98
CA LEU A 120 11.08 20.65 11.60
C LEU A 120 11.83 20.21 12.87
N SER A 121 11.96 18.90 13.06
CA SER A 121 12.66 18.26 14.19
C SER A 121 13.87 17.41 13.73
N GLY A 122 14.40 17.69 12.55
CA GLY A 122 15.48 16.93 11.93
C GLY A 122 15.04 16.10 10.73
N THR A 123 15.72 14.99 10.48
CA THR A 123 15.49 14.14 9.30
C THR A 123 14.65 12.89 9.60
N HIS A 124 13.91 12.86 10.70
CA HIS A 124 12.98 11.77 11.03
C HIS A 124 11.60 11.97 10.39
N SER A 125 10.81 10.88 10.31
CA SER A 125 9.41 10.98 9.86
C SER A 125 8.63 11.92 10.77
N ASN A 126 7.81 12.81 10.20
CA ASN A 126 7.19 13.92 10.92
C ASN A 126 5.69 13.68 11.14
N PHE A 127 5.29 13.43 12.39
CA PHE A 127 3.90 13.21 12.77
C PHE A 127 3.05 14.48 12.64
N ALA A 128 3.59 15.65 13.01
CA ALA A 128 2.86 16.92 12.92
C ALA A 128 2.53 17.27 11.45
N ALA A 129 3.50 17.12 10.54
CA ALA A 129 3.29 17.31 9.10
C ALA A 129 2.34 16.25 8.50
N SER A 130 2.11 15.14 9.20
CA SER A 130 1.20 14.06 8.83
C SER A 130 -0.17 14.16 9.51
N GLY A 131 -0.51 15.31 10.11
CA GLY A 131 -1.79 15.55 10.77
C GLY A 131 -2.01 14.74 12.06
N GLY A 132 -0.93 14.35 12.74
CA GLY A 132 -0.98 13.49 13.92
C GLY A 132 -1.17 12.00 13.62
N TYR A 133 -1.32 11.62 12.34
CA TYR A 133 -1.36 10.23 11.90
C TYR A 133 0.05 9.67 11.69
N GLY A 134 0.16 8.34 11.61
CA GLY A 134 1.44 7.71 11.31
C GLY A 134 2.02 8.14 9.94
N PRO A 135 3.22 8.72 9.89
CA PRO A 135 3.77 9.25 8.63
C PRO A 135 3.89 8.20 7.51
N ASN A 136 4.14 6.95 7.87
CA ASN A 136 4.22 5.86 6.90
C ASN A 136 2.86 5.58 6.25
N GLN A 137 1.78 5.57 7.02
CA GLN A 137 0.42 5.35 6.54
C GLN A 137 -0.01 6.51 5.64
N VAL A 138 0.21 7.75 6.06
CA VAL A 138 -0.09 8.95 5.27
C VAL A 138 0.69 8.96 3.96
N ALA A 139 2.00 8.73 4.00
CA ALA A 139 2.83 8.67 2.80
C ALA A 139 2.42 7.52 1.85
N THR A 140 1.97 6.37 2.39
CA THR A 140 1.46 5.26 1.59
C THR A 140 0.18 5.65 0.84
N VAL A 141 -0.77 6.30 1.51
CA VAL A 141 -2.03 6.74 0.89
C VAL A 141 -1.78 7.83 -0.16
N LEU A 142 -0.92 8.81 0.14
CA LEU A 142 -0.52 9.83 -0.82
C LEU A 142 0.25 9.23 -2.01
N GLY A 143 1.13 8.26 -1.75
CA GLY A 143 1.84 7.50 -2.79
C GLY A 143 0.87 6.74 -3.71
N LEU A 144 -0.20 6.16 -3.17
CA LEU A 144 -1.26 5.58 -3.99
C LEU A 144 -1.94 6.62 -4.89
N GLY A 145 -2.22 7.82 -4.36
CA GLY A 145 -2.74 8.94 -5.14
C GLY A 145 -1.80 9.34 -6.28
N MET A 146 -0.48 9.39 -6.01
CA MET A 146 0.53 9.64 -7.04
C MET A 146 0.48 8.60 -8.15
N ILE A 147 0.38 7.31 -7.82
CA ILE A 147 0.31 6.20 -8.79
C ILE A 147 -0.95 6.31 -9.66
N ILE A 148 -2.10 6.60 -9.04
CA ILE A 148 -3.37 6.75 -9.77
C ILE A 148 -3.30 7.94 -10.71
N LEU A 149 -2.87 9.11 -10.24
CA LEU A 149 -2.72 10.32 -11.06
C LEU A 149 -1.73 10.09 -12.21
N PHE A 150 -0.59 9.45 -11.92
CA PHE A 150 0.39 9.08 -12.93
C PHE A 150 -0.22 8.19 -14.04
N GLY A 151 -0.91 7.13 -13.65
CA GLY A 151 -1.57 6.22 -14.60
C GLY A 151 -2.64 6.94 -15.44
N ARG A 152 -3.41 7.86 -14.85
CA ARG A 152 -4.40 8.70 -15.54
C ARG A 152 -3.75 9.62 -16.57
N ILE A 153 -2.69 10.33 -16.22
CA ILE A 153 -1.96 11.23 -17.14
C ILE A 153 -1.43 10.44 -18.36
N ILE A 154 -0.96 9.21 -18.14
CA ILE A 154 -0.47 8.36 -19.25
C ILE A 154 -1.63 7.85 -20.12
N THR A 155 -2.77 7.50 -19.55
CA THR A 155 -3.86 6.78 -20.25
C THR A 155 -4.96 7.68 -20.79
N ILE A 156 -5.24 8.82 -20.15
CA ILE A 156 -6.31 9.75 -20.56
C ILE A 156 -5.78 10.68 -21.66
N LYS A 157 -6.62 10.93 -22.67
CA LYS A 157 -6.24 11.73 -23.85
C LYS A 157 -6.65 13.21 -23.75
N SER A 158 -7.47 13.59 -22.76
CA SER A 158 -7.91 14.98 -22.58
C SER A 158 -6.79 15.86 -22.01
N ARG A 159 -6.42 16.92 -22.73
CA ARG A 159 -5.40 17.88 -22.27
C ARG A 159 -5.78 18.60 -20.98
N PHE A 160 -7.07 19.00 -20.87
CA PHE A 160 -7.58 19.70 -19.69
C PHE A 160 -7.46 18.81 -18.44
N ILE A 161 -7.93 17.56 -18.54
CA ILE A 161 -7.82 16.58 -17.42
C ILE A 161 -6.35 16.33 -17.06
N ASN A 162 -5.46 16.20 -18.04
CA ASN A 162 -4.04 15.97 -17.78
C ASN A 162 -3.37 17.14 -17.06
N ILE A 163 -3.74 18.40 -17.38
CA ILE A 163 -3.23 19.58 -16.67
C ILE A 163 -3.71 19.59 -15.21
N LEU A 164 -4.99 19.27 -14.99
CA LEU A 164 -5.56 19.15 -13.65
C LEU A 164 -4.86 18.03 -12.85
N ASP A 165 -4.76 16.85 -13.45
CA ASP A 165 -4.11 15.69 -12.83
C ASP A 165 -2.62 15.96 -12.52
N LEU A 166 -1.91 16.76 -13.34
CA LEU A 166 -0.53 17.20 -13.07
C LEU A 166 -0.44 18.16 -11.88
N GLY A 167 -1.34 19.11 -11.78
CA GLY A 167 -1.41 20.00 -10.62
C GLY A 167 -1.69 19.23 -9.33
N LEU A 168 -2.62 18.27 -9.40
CA LEU A 168 -2.93 17.39 -8.27
C LEU A 168 -1.74 16.46 -7.94
N LEU A 169 -1.02 15.96 -8.95
CA LEU A 169 0.18 15.15 -8.75
C LEU A 169 1.27 15.94 -8.00
N ALA A 170 1.53 17.19 -8.42
CA ALA A 170 2.46 18.06 -7.73
C ALA A 170 2.06 18.28 -6.27
N PHE A 171 0.78 18.59 -6.03
CA PHE A 171 0.25 18.84 -4.70
C PHE A 171 0.32 17.61 -3.77
N VAL A 172 -0.15 16.46 -4.24
CA VAL A 172 -0.12 15.20 -3.49
C VAL A 172 1.33 14.75 -3.24
N SER A 173 2.22 14.92 -4.24
CA SER A 173 3.66 14.61 -4.10
C SER A 173 4.33 15.50 -3.06
N TYR A 174 4.08 16.79 -3.10
CA TYR A 174 4.59 17.73 -2.08
C TYR A 174 4.16 17.29 -0.66
N ARG A 175 2.85 17.04 -0.46
CA ARG A 175 2.34 16.61 0.84
C ARG A 175 2.96 15.28 1.29
N GLY A 176 3.17 14.34 0.35
CA GLY A 176 3.83 13.07 0.63
C GLY A 176 5.30 13.23 1.04
N ILE A 177 6.06 14.06 0.32
CA ILE A 177 7.49 14.29 0.56
C ILE A 177 7.71 14.91 1.95
N ILE A 178 6.93 15.92 2.34
CA ILE A 178 7.10 16.63 3.62
C ILE A 178 6.66 15.80 4.85
N THR A 179 6.11 14.61 4.69
CA THR A 179 5.94 13.64 5.81
C THR A 179 7.27 13.09 6.30
N PHE A 180 8.36 13.26 5.53
CA PHE A 180 9.68 12.64 5.75
C PHE A 180 9.65 11.10 5.76
N SER A 181 8.55 10.47 5.34
CA SER A 181 8.45 9.03 5.17
C SER A 181 8.85 8.60 3.76
N ARG A 182 10.01 7.96 3.63
CA ARG A 182 10.54 7.51 2.34
C ARG A 182 9.72 6.38 1.69
N GLY A 183 9.17 5.49 2.52
CA GLY A 183 8.54 4.24 2.06
C GLY A 183 7.43 4.47 1.02
N GLY A 184 6.46 5.34 1.32
CA GLY A 184 5.33 5.62 0.41
C GLY A 184 5.78 6.28 -0.91
N ILE A 185 6.74 7.20 -0.86
CA ILE A 185 7.26 7.92 -2.04
C ILE A 185 8.08 6.98 -2.94
N VAL A 186 8.98 6.19 -2.34
CA VAL A 186 9.76 5.18 -3.08
C VAL A 186 8.83 4.14 -3.72
N THR A 187 7.83 3.68 -2.97
CA THR A 187 6.80 2.78 -3.51
C THR A 187 6.11 3.40 -4.73
N ALA A 188 5.70 4.67 -4.66
CA ALA A 188 5.07 5.36 -5.78
C ALA A 188 6.00 5.44 -7.00
N ALA A 189 7.27 5.78 -6.81
CA ALA A 189 8.26 5.87 -7.88
C ALA A 189 8.51 4.52 -8.56
N VAL A 190 8.70 3.44 -7.79
CA VAL A 190 8.91 2.08 -8.31
C VAL A 190 7.65 1.59 -9.05
N CYS A 191 6.46 1.86 -8.51
CA CYS A 191 5.19 1.54 -9.17
C CYS A 191 4.99 2.32 -10.47
N ALA A 192 5.36 3.59 -10.52
CA ALA A 192 5.31 4.39 -11.75
C ALA A 192 6.26 3.84 -12.82
N ALA A 193 7.49 3.44 -12.44
CA ALA A 193 8.44 2.80 -13.33
C ALA A 193 7.90 1.47 -13.89
N ALA A 194 7.32 0.63 -13.02
CA ALA A 194 6.69 -0.63 -13.44
C ALA A 194 5.49 -0.38 -14.38
N PHE A 195 4.67 0.64 -14.09
CA PHE A 195 3.57 1.03 -14.98
C PHE A 195 4.08 1.42 -16.37
N ILE A 196 5.12 2.26 -16.45
CA ILE A 196 5.74 2.66 -17.72
C ILE A 196 6.21 1.43 -18.49
N LEU A 197 6.95 0.54 -17.81
CA LEU A 197 7.50 -0.65 -18.45
C LEU A 197 6.39 -1.52 -19.07
N VAL A 198 5.37 -1.86 -18.27
CA VAL A 198 4.26 -2.72 -18.74
C VAL A 198 3.45 -2.00 -19.81
N TYR A 199 3.18 -0.70 -19.64
CA TYR A 199 2.47 0.09 -20.64
C TYR A 199 3.26 0.13 -21.96
N PHE A 200 4.58 0.37 -21.92
CA PHE A 200 5.44 0.36 -23.10
C PHE A 200 5.44 -1.00 -23.81
N LEU A 201 5.45 -2.12 -23.06
CA LEU A 201 5.42 -3.47 -23.65
C LEU A 201 4.07 -3.80 -24.29
N THR A 202 2.96 -3.24 -23.80
CA THR A 202 1.60 -3.59 -24.22
C THR A 202 0.93 -2.58 -25.15
N ALA A 203 1.43 -1.33 -25.19
CA ALA A 203 0.87 -0.24 -25.98
C ALA A 203 1.19 -0.35 -27.48
N ASP A 204 0.30 0.20 -28.29
CA ASP A 204 0.48 0.31 -29.72
C ASP A 204 1.53 1.39 -30.10
N ARG A 205 2.04 1.36 -31.34
CA ARG A 205 3.07 2.32 -31.83
C ARG A 205 2.67 3.77 -31.62
N ARG A 206 1.41 4.12 -31.86
CA ARG A 206 0.88 5.50 -31.67
C ARG A 206 0.87 5.91 -30.20
N GLU A 207 0.59 5.01 -29.30
CA GLU A 207 0.60 5.27 -27.86
C GLU A 207 2.04 5.44 -27.35
N LYS A 208 2.97 4.61 -27.86
CA LYS A 208 4.40 4.72 -27.53
C LYS A 208 5.01 6.05 -27.93
N SER A 209 4.63 6.61 -29.09
CA SER A 209 5.17 7.92 -29.54
C SER A 209 4.78 9.10 -28.65
N THR A 210 3.65 9.00 -27.94
CA THR A 210 3.20 10.03 -27.00
C THR A 210 3.69 9.81 -25.57
N LEU A 211 4.31 8.67 -25.28
CA LEU A 211 4.70 8.29 -23.93
C LEU A 211 5.90 9.12 -23.43
N LEU A 212 6.95 9.22 -24.23
CA LEU A 212 8.18 9.92 -23.85
C LEU A 212 7.95 11.40 -23.49
N PRO A 213 7.26 12.21 -24.31
CA PRO A 213 6.98 13.60 -23.92
C PRO A 213 6.11 13.71 -22.65
N ARG A 214 5.16 12.80 -22.42
CA ARG A 214 4.37 12.78 -21.18
C ARG A 214 5.24 12.48 -19.96
N ILE A 215 6.11 11.48 -20.04
CA ILE A 215 7.07 11.14 -18.98
C ILE A 215 7.99 12.32 -18.69
N ALA A 216 8.55 12.96 -19.72
CA ALA A 216 9.43 14.12 -19.56
C ALA A 216 8.70 15.28 -18.85
N PHE A 217 7.44 15.51 -19.18
CA PHE A 217 6.65 16.56 -18.55
C PHE A 217 6.32 16.23 -17.08
N ILE A 218 5.94 14.98 -16.79
CA ILE A 218 5.73 14.51 -15.40
C ILE A 218 7.03 14.64 -14.60
N ALA A 219 8.16 14.21 -15.16
CA ALA A 219 9.47 14.32 -14.50
C ALA A 219 9.83 15.76 -14.17
N GLY A 220 9.56 16.70 -15.09
CA GLY A 220 9.73 18.14 -14.84
C GLY A 220 8.89 18.64 -13.68
N VAL A 221 7.61 18.26 -13.62
CA VAL A 221 6.70 18.62 -12.51
C VAL A 221 7.20 18.04 -11.19
N ILE A 222 7.62 16.78 -11.16
CA ILE A 222 8.16 16.14 -9.93
C ILE A 222 9.46 16.81 -9.50
N MET A 223 10.34 17.16 -10.45
CA MET A 223 11.58 17.90 -10.16
C MET A 223 11.30 19.25 -9.51
N VAL A 224 10.38 20.03 -10.07
CA VAL A 224 9.97 21.33 -9.48
C VAL A 224 9.36 21.13 -8.09
N THR A 225 8.54 20.10 -7.92
CA THR A 225 7.93 19.74 -6.62
C THR A 225 9.01 19.37 -5.58
N TRP A 226 10.03 18.63 -6.01
CA TRP A 226 11.17 18.28 -5.15
C TRP A 226 11.95 19.51 -4.73
N LEU A 227 12.31 20.39 -5.67
CA LEU A 227 13.03 21.64 -5.39
C LEU A 227 12.25 22.52 -4.41
N TYR A 228 10.94 22.64 -4.61
CA TYR A 228 10.08 23.37 -3.68
C TYR A 228 10.05 22.73 -2.30
N SER A 229 10.00 21.41 -2.22
CA SER A 229 10.03 20.65 -0.96
C SER A 229 11.38 20.84 -0.25
N SER A 230 12.50 20.84 -0.97
CA SER A 230 13.84 21.09 -0.43
C SER A 230 13.94 22.50 0.16
N ILE A 231 13.51 23.53 -0.56
CA ILE A 231 13.49 24.91 -0.08
C ILE A 231 12.58 25.07 1.15
N SER A 232 11.39 24.45 1.12
CA SER A 232 10.42 24.52 2.22
C SER A 232 10.92 23.89 3.49
N THR A 233 11.76 22.85 3.39
CA THR A 233 12.33 22.09 4.51
C THR A 233 13.76 22.46 4.85
N LEU A 234 14.28 23.56 4.32
CA LEU A 234 15.65 24.03 4.54
C LEU A 234 16.71 22.96 4.20
N GLY A 235 16.47 22.17 3.14
CA GLY A 235 17.35 21.09 2.69
C GLY A 235 17.29 19.80 3.54
N LEU A 236 16.45 19.75 4.58
CA LEU A 236 16.36 18.54 5.43
C LEU A 236 15.80 17.33 4.67
N ILE A 237 14.96 17.55 3.67
CA ILE A 237 14.46 16.44 2.86
C ILE A 237 15.58 15.81 2.03
N ASP A 238 16.50 16.58 1.48
CA ASP A 238 17.64 16.06 0.73
C ASP A 238 18.55 15.22 1.63
N LYS A 239 18.85 15.73 2.83
CA LYS A 239 19.59 14.99 3.86
C LYS A 239 18.86 13.70 4.26
N ARG A 240 17.51 13.72 4.36
CA ARG A 240 16.72 12.53 4.64
C ARG A 240 16.89 11.45 3.59
N TYR A 241 16.85 11.81 2.30
CA TYR A 241 16.99 10.85 1.20
C TYR A 241 18.44 10.44 0.96
N SER A 242 19.42 11.28 1.34
CA SER A 242 20.85 10.94 1.36
C SER A 242 21.27 10.18 2.61
N ASN A 243 20.34 9.74 3.46
CA ASN A 243 20.58 9.04 4.71
C ASN A 243 21.47 9.80 5.71
N GLN A 244 21.30 11.12 5.79
CA GLN A 244 22.04 12.01 6.69
C GLN A 244 21.16 12.46 7.87
N ASP A 245 21.82 12.84 8.97
CA ASP A 245 21.18 13.57 10.07
C ASP A 245 21.02 15.05 9.73
N ALA A 246 20.44 15.85 10.65
CA ALA A 246 20.27 17.29 10.44
C ALA A 246 21.60 18.06 10.31
N ALA A 247 22.67 17.55 10.90
CA ALA A 247 24.02 18.13 10.79
C ALA A 247 24.76 17.71 9.50
N GLY A 248 24.18 16.82 8.68
CA GLY A 248 24.77 16.32 7.45
C GLY A 248 25.68 15.10 7.63
N ARG A 249 25.73 14.49 8.81
CA ARG A 249 26.50 13.27 9.06
C ARG A 249 25.73 12.07 8.54
N VAL A 250 26.43 11.14 7.87
CA VAL A 250 25.82 9.90 7.38
C VAL A 250 25.39 9.03 8.57
N LYS A 251 24.16 8.54 8.52
CA LYS A 251 23.65 7.62 9.55
C LYS A 251 24.14 6.21 9.26
N GLU A 252 24.61 5.50 10.27
CA GLU A 252 25.02 4.10 10.16
C GLU A 252 23.84 3.20 9.83
N ASP A 253 22.68 3.43 10.46
CA ASP A 253 21.46 2.68 10.19
C ASP A 253 20.58 3.35 9.11
N VAL A 254 20.62 2.79 7.90
CA VAL A 254 19.76 3.18 6.77
C VAL A 254 18.30 2.77 7.02
N SER A 255 18.10 1.68 7.77
CA SER A 255 16.78 1.06 8.00
C SER A 255 15.93 1.79 9.04
N THR A 256 16.55 2.67 9.84
CA THR A 256 15.91 3.34 10.99
C THR A 256 15.31 2.36 12.01
N GLY A 257 16.11 1.37 12.45
CA GLY A 257 15.77 0.33 13.43
C GLY A 257 14.99 -0.85 12.86
N ARG A 258 14.56 -0.80 11.59
CA ARG A 258 13.71 -1.87 11.01
C ARG A 258 14.46 -3.17 10.78
N ALA A 259 15.77 -3.12 10.52
CA ALA A 259 16.57 -4.32 10.37
C ALA A 259 16.64 -5.11 11.68
N GLU A 260 16.78 -4.42 12.81
CA GLU A 260 16.76 -5.03 14.14
C GLU A 260 15.40 -5.62 14.49
N LEU A 261 14.30 -4.89 14.20
CA LEU A 261 12.96 -5.40 14.37
C LEU A 261 12.71 -6.68 13.54
N MET A 262 13.19 -6.70 12.29
CA MET A 262 13.08 -7.87 11.43
C MET A 262 13.91 -9.04 11.93
N LYS A 263 15.11 -8.78 12.48
CA LYS A 263 15.95 -9.81 13.10
C LYS A 263 15.23 -10.48 14.27
N THR A 264 14.67 -9.70 15.19
CA THR A 264 13.89 -10.25 16.32
C THR A 264 12.69 -11.09 15.85
N GLU A 265 12.02 -10.68 14.76
CA GLU A 265 10.94 -11.45 14.16
C GLU A 265 11.42 -12.78 13.55
N LEU A 266 12.62 -12.80 12.95
CA LEU A 266 13.24 -14.04 12.47
C LEU A 266 13.70 -14.93 13.62
N ASP A 267 14.22 -14.37 14.69
CA ASP A 267 14.59 -15.13 15.90
C ASP A 267 13.33 -15.82 16.47
N ALA A 268 12.20 -15.12 16.54
CA ALA A 268 10.91 -15.70 16.93
C ALA A 268 10.43 -16.83 15.99
N PHE A 269 10.69 -16.70 14.68
CA PHE A 269 10.43 -17.78 13.74
C PHE A 269 11.29 -19.02 14.01
N TYR A 270 12.58 -18.85 14.35
CA TYR A 270 13.46 -19.97 14.64
C TYR A 270 13.08 -20.70 15.95
N GLU A 271 12.46 -20.03 16.91
CA GLU A 271 11.95 -20.70 18.13
C GLU A 271 10.75 -21.62 17.84
N ALA A 272 9.87 -21.23 16.91
CA ALA A 272 8.67 -22.00 16.57
C ALA A 272 8.46 -22.10 15.04
N PRO A 273 9.34 -22.78 14.28
CA PRO A 273 9.36 -22.71 12.83
C PRO A 273 8.15 -23.33 12.15
N PHE A 274 7.46 -24.28 12.77
CA PHE A 274 6.29 -24.93 12.17
C PHE A 274 5.00 -24.15 12.40
N THR A 275 4.76 -23.71 13.62
CA THR A 275 3.46 -23.15 14.04
C THR A 275 3.50 -21.63 14.19
N GLY A 276 4.70 -21.05 14.30
CA GLY A 276 4.90 -19.69 14.76
C GLY A 276 4.65 -19.57 16.26
N ILE A 277 5.05 -18.42 16.82
CA ILE A 277 4.86 -18.12 18.24
C ILE A 277 3.43 -17.69 18.59
N GLY A 278 2.55 -17.52 17.60
CA GLY A 278 1.18 -17.04 17.74
C GLY A 278 0.99 -15.57 17.36
N VAL A 279 -0.24 -15.25 16.93
CA VAL A 279 -0.61 -13.92 16.47
C VAL A 279 -0.57 -12.92 17.64
N GLY A 280 0.15 -11.82 17.45
CA GLY A 280 0.32 -10.78 18.46
C GLY A 280 1.47 -11.01 19.45
N LYS A 281 1.99 -12.23 19.57
CA LYS A 281 3.08 -12.57 20.52
C LYS A 281 4.42 -11.91 20.17
N VAL A 282 4.65 -11.55 18.92
CA VAL A 282 5.89 -10.88 18.48
C VAL A 282 6.19 -9.61 19.27
N LYS A 283 5.16 -8.86 19.66
CA LYS A 283 5.33 -7.64 20.45
C LYS A 283 5.90 -7.93 21.84
N GLU A 284 5.35 -8.95 22.53
CA GLU A 284 5.80 -9.42 23.84
C GLU A 284 7.21 -10.03 23.72
N PHE A 285 7.42 -10.93 22.77
CA PHE A 285 8.73 -11.54 22.50
C PHE A 285 9.84 -10.49 22.30
N ARG A 286 9.52 -9.39 21.60
CA ARG A 286 10.46 -8.29 21.41
C ARG A 286 10.71 -7.52 22.71
N LEU A 287 9.68 -7.26 23.49
CA LEU A 287 9.82 -6.62 24.80
C LEU A 287 10.74 -7.43 25.71
N ASP A 288 10.53 -8.75 25.76
CA ASP A 288 11.34 -9.66 26.60
C ASP A 288 12.81 -9.75 26.13
N SER A 289 13.03 -9.76 24.82
CA SER A 289 14.37 -9.96 24.24
C SER A 289 15.19 -8.66 24.13
N THR A 290 14.55 -7.51 23.93
CA THR A 290 15.25 -6.24 23.66
C THR A 290 14.88 -5.10 24.59
N GLY A 291 13.87 -5.27 25.47
CA GLY A 291 13.30 -4.21 26.29
C GLY A 291 12.52 -3.14 25.51
N ILE A 292 12.31 -3.32 24.19
CA ILE A 292 11.65 -2.35 23.32
C ILE A 292 10.24 -2.81 22.96
N GLU A 293 9.25 -2.09 23.43
CA GLU A 293 7.87 -2.29 23.00
C GLU A 293 7.61 -1.62 21.64
N SER A 294 7.60 -2.37 20.58
CA SER A 294 7.36 -1.86 19.24
C SER A 294 6.51 -2.82 18.40
N ALA A 295 5.58 -2.26 17.65
CA ALA A 295 4.78 -3.05 16.73
C ALA A 295 5.54 -3.30 15.43
N THR A 296 5.29 -4.46 14.82
CA THR A 296 5.85 -4.89 13.51
C THR A 296 5.57 -3.89 12.40
N HIS A 297 6.57 -3.65 11.58
CA HIS A 297 6.49 -2.80 10.38
C HIS A 297 6.56 -3.60 9.07
N ASN A 298 6.94 -4.87 9.13
CA ASN A 298 7.06 -5.76 7.98
C ASN A 298 6.09 -6.93 8.12
N GLU A 299 5.14 -7.02 7.21
CA GLU A 299 4.14 -8.09 7.20
C GLU A 299 4.73 -9.45 6.83
N VAL A 300 5.81 -9.46 6.03
CA VAL A 300 6.45 -10.70 5.59
C VAL A 300 7.09 -11.41 6.78
N SER A 301 7.95 -10.72 7.54
CA SER A 301 8.59 -11.30 8.73
C SER A 301 7.57 -11.61 9.83
N ARG A 302 6.51 -10.80 9.95
CA ARG A 302 5.42 -11.06 10.88
C ARG A 302 4.66 -12.37 10.55
N LEU A 303 4.35 -12.62 9.28
CA LEU A 303 3.71 -13.88 8.89
C LEU A 303 4.58 -15.09 9.23
N PHE A 304 5.89 -14.96 9.10
CA PHE A 304 6.82 -16.05 9.45
C PHE A 304 6.86 -16.26 10.96
N SER A 305 7.04 -15.21 11.75
CA SER A 305 7.15 -15.30 13.20
C SER A 305 5.84 -15.75 13.86
N GLU A 306 4.70 -15.20 13.45
CA GLU A 306 3.41 -15.50 14.07
C GLU A 306 2.78 -16.81 13.62
N HIS A 307 3.06 -17.26 12.37
CA HIS A 307 2.42 -18.45 11.77
C HIS A 307 3.41 -19.53 11.31
N GLY A 308 4.71 -19.35 11.45
CA GLY A 308 5.72 -20.33 11.08
C GLY A 308 5.67 -20.73 9.60
N LEU A 309 5.79 -22.02 9.33
CA LEU A 309 5.69 -22.58 7.98
C LEU A 309 4.33 -22.29 7.32
N PHE A 310 3.24 -22.25 8.09
CA PHE A 310 1.92 -21.87 7.56
C PHE A 310 1.91 -20.43 7.05
N GLY A 311 2.61 -19.51 7.73
CA GLY A 311 2.80 -18.12 7.28
C GLY A 311 3.59 -18.02 5.98
N LEU A 312 4.65 -18.82 5.84
CA LEU A 312 5.42 -18.92 4.60
C LEU A 312 4.56 -19.39 3.43
N ILE A 313 3.79 -20.46 3.61
CA ILE A 313 2.88 -21.00 2.58
C ILE A 313 1.79 -19.96 2.27
N ALA A 314 1.25 -19.29 3.29
CA ALA A 314 0.27 -18.23 3.12
C ALA A 314 0.82 -17.08 2.24
N LEU A 315 2.05 -16.62 2.50
CA LEU A 315 2.71 -15.62 1.65
C LEU A 315 2.93 -16.12 0.22
N MET A 316 3.36 -17.38 0.05
CA MET A 316 3.50 -17.98 -1.27
C MET A 316 2.18 -17.97 -2.04
N VAL A 317 1.06 -18.27 -1.39
CA VAL A 317 -0.29 -18.19 -2.00
C VAL A 317 -0.58 -16.76 -2.48
N LEU A 318 -0.30 -15.75 -1.65
CA LEU A 318 -0.53 -14.35 -2.00
C LEU A 318 0.35 -13.86 -3.17
N VAL A 319 1.55 -14.39 -3.33
CA VAL A 319 2.46 -14.01 -4.41
C VAL A 319 2.18 -14.80 -5.68
N THR A 320 2.11 -16.14 -5.60
CA THR A 320 2.01 -16.99 -6.78
C THR A 320 0.64 -16.92 -7.47
N THR A 321 -0.44 -16.72 -6.71
CA THR A 321 -1.79 -16.62 -7.28
C THR A 321 -1.92 -15.47 -8.29
N PRO A 322 -1.58 -14.21 -7.97
CA PRO A 322 -1.61 -13.12 -8.95
C PRO A 322 -0.52 -13.25 -10.02
N LEU A 323 0.66 -13.78 -9.72
CA LEU A 323 1.70 -14.03 -10.72
C LEU A 323 1.19 -14.94 -11.84
N SER A 324 0.38 -15.95 -11.52
CA SER A 324 -0.29 -16.81 -12.50
C SER A 324 -1.18 -16.05 -13.50
N LEU A 325 -1.59 -14.84 -13.17
CA LEU A 325 -2.37 -13.96 -14.04
C LEU A 325 -1.47 -13.11 -14.95
N ILE A 326 -0.27 -12.73 -14.49
CA ILE A 326 0.68 -11.87 -15.24
C ILE A 326 1.17 -12.57 -16.51
N PHE A 327 1.38 -13.90 -16.47
CA PHE A 327 1.84 -14.68 -17.61
C PHE A 327 0.79 -14.89 -18.71
N LYS A 328 -0.45 -14.39 -18.54
CA LYS A 328 -1.50 -14.45 -19.56
C LYS A 328 -1.42 -13.24 -20.48
N LYS A 329 -1.62 -13.45 -21.79
CA LYS A 329 -1.51 -12.42 -22.83
C LYS A 329 -2.39 -11.19 -22.55
N LYS A 330 -1.87 -9.98 -22.81
CA LYS A 330 -2.50 -8.66 -22.69
C LYS A 330 -3.00 -8.34 -21.27
N GLN A 331 -2.07 -8.20 -20.36
CA GLN A 331 -2.38 -7.73 -19.00
C GLN A 331 -2.48 -6.21 -18.94
N SER A 332 -3.38 -5.72 -18.08
CA SER A 332 -3.43 -4.29 -17.76
C SER A 332 -2.18 -3.88 -16.98
N PRO A 333 -1.56 -2.73 -17.28
CA PRO A 333 -0.44 -2.19 -16.48
C PRO A 333 -0.78 -2.09 -14.99
N TYR A 334 -2.03 -1.83 -14.65
CA TYR A 334 -2.50 -1.72 -13.28
C TYR A 334 -2.33 -3.01 -12.46
N LEU A 335 -2.45 -4.21 -13.07
CA LEU A 335 -2.29 -5.46 -12.34
C LEU A 335 -0.89 -5.57 -11.72
N VAL A 336 0.16 -5.34 -12.50
CA VAL A 336 1.54 -5.41 -12.03
C VAL A 336 1.83 -4.29 -11.03
N THR A 337 1.39 -3.07 -11.35
CA THR A 337 1.61 -1.88 -10.52
C THR A 337 0.95 -2.01 -9.15
N PHE A 338 -0.28 -2.50 -9.08
CA PHE A 338 -1.01 -2.65 -7.82
C PHE A 338 -0.50 -3.83 -6.98
N LEU A 339 -0.08 -4.92 -7.63
CA LEU A 339 0.58 -6.02 -6.94
C LEU A 339 1.91 -5.56 -6.32
N LEU A 340 2.69 -4.78 -7.09
CA LEU A 340 3.94 -4.22 -6.62
C LEU A 340 3.73 -3.19 -5.50
N PHE A 341 2.70 -2.34 -5.61
CA PHE A 341 2.30 -1.44 -4.55
C PHE A 341 2.00 -2.18 -3.25
N TRP A 342 1.20 -3.26 -3.32
CA TRP A 342 0.91 -4.10 -2.18
C TRP A 342 2.20 -4.68 -1.56
N LEU A 343 3.04 -5.33 -2.36
CA LEU A 343 4.26 -6.00 -1.89
C LEU A 343 5.24 -5.02 -1.21
N LEU A 344 5.47 -3.87 -1.84
CA LEU A 344 6.35 -2.84 -1.27
C LEU A 344 5.75 -2.21 -0.01
N THR A 345 4.43 -1.99 0.02
CA THR A 345 3.76 -1.43 1.21
C THR A 345 3.85 -2.37 2.39
N ILE A 346 3.57 -3.66 2.22
CA ILE A 346 3.59 -4.61 3.32
C ILE A 346 5.00 -4.83 3.89
N SER A 347 6.05 -4.57 3.12
CA SER A 347 7.43 -4.70 3.57
C SER A 347 7.92 -3.53 4.45
N HIS A 348 7.19 -2.38 4.49
CA HIS A 348 7.62 -1.22 5.28
C HIS A 348 6.53 -0.60 6.17
N SER A 349 5.27 -0.93 5.98
CA SER A 349 4.13 -0.36 6.72
C SER A 349 3.11 -1.40 7.17
N SER A 350 3.35 -2.69 6.91
CA SER A 350 2.42 -3.79 7.15
C SER A 350 1.02 -3.54 6.53
N MET A 351 0.02 -4.33 6.88
CA MET A 351 -1.37 -4.12 6.43
C MET A 351 -2.21 -3.38 7.48
N ARG A 352 -1.67 -2.31 8.08
CA ARG A 352 -2.34 -1.54 9.14
C ARG A 352 -3.51 -0.70 8.65
N ILE A 353 -3.52 -0.31 7.38
CA ILE A 353 -4.61 0.42 6.72
C ILE A 353 -5.26 -0.45 5.65
N ALA A 354 -6.49 -0.13 5.26
CA ALA A 354 -7.23 -0.90 4.26
C ALA A 354 -6.63 -0.84 2.84
N ALA A 355 -5.88 0.22 2.52
CA ALA A 355 -5.40 0.50 1.17
C ALA A 355 -4.60 -0.66 0.52
N PRO A 356 -3.54 -1.24 1.13
CA PRO A 356 -2.80 -2.32 0.49
C PRO A 356 -3.66 -3.57 0.25
N ALA A 357 -4.57 -3.91 1.17
CA ALA A 357 -5.48 -5.03 1.02
C ALA A 357 -6.47 -4.82 -0.13
N PHE A 358 -7.06 -3.63 -0.22
CA PHE A 358 -8.01 -3.28 -1.27
C PHE A 358 -7.33 -3.21 -2.65
N ILE A 359 -6.17 -2.59 -2.75
CA ILE A 359 -5.40 -2.47 -4.00
C ILE A 359 -4.91 -3.82 -4.50
N TYR A 360 -4.52 -4.74 -3.59
CA TYR A 360 -4.24 -6.12 -3.96
C TYR A 360 -5.44 -6.78 -4.65
N GLY A 361 -6.65 -6.62 -4.10
CA GLY A 361 -7.86 -7.13 -4.73
C GLY A 361 -8.11 -6.52 -6.12
N LEU A 362 -7.93 -5.22 -6.27
CA LEU A 362 -8.07 -4.56 -7.58
C LEU A 362 -7.05 -5.07 -8.62
N ALA A 363 -5.84 -5.47 -8.20
CA ALA A 363 -4.87 -6.09 -9.08
C ALA A 363 -5.36 -7.41 -9.70
N LEU A 364 -6.34 -8.09 -9.09
CA LEU A 364 -6.87 -9.37 -9.56
C LEU A 364 -8.04 -9.23 -10.54
N ILE A 365 -8.52 -8.02 -10.79
CA ILE A 365 -9.63 -7.75 -11.69
C ILE A 365 -9.20 -7.92 -13.15
N HIS A 366 -10.08 -8.47 -13.98
CA HIS A 366 -9.90 -8.56 -15.42
C HIS A 366 -10.57 -7.41 -16.15
N ILE A 367 -9.77 -6.47 -16.65
CA ILE A 367 -10.27 -5.29 -17.38
C ILE A 367 -10.56 -5.70 -18.82
N ILE A 368 -11.80 -5.51 -19.26
CA ILE A 368 -12.24 -5.76 -20.64
C ILE A 368 -12.49 -4.45 -21.38
N HIS A 369 -12.12 -4.44 -22.66
CA HIS A 369 -12.52 -3.36 -23.55
C HIS A 369 -13.96 -3.62 -24.03
N ALA A 370 -14.86 -2.65 -23.80
CA ALA A 370 -16.20 -2.73 -24.35
C ALA A 370 -16.11 -2.76 -25.88
N LYS A 371 -16.75 -3.74 -26.53
CA LYS A 371 -16.93 -3.70 -27.97
C LYS A 371 -17.81 -2.48 -28.31
N PRO A 372 -17.48 -1.70 -29.35
CA PRO A 372 -18.37 -0.63 -29.78
C PRO A 372 -19.76 -1.24 -30.07
N ARG A 373 -20.80 -0.67 -29.49
CA ARG A 373 -22.19 -1.03 -29.84
C ARG A 373 -22.36 -0.68 -31.33
N THR A 374 -22.51 -1.68 -32.16
CA THR A 374 -22.97 -1.49 -33.54
C THR A 374 -24.37 -0.95 -33.45
N ILE A 375 -24.55 0.34 -33.74
CA ILE A 375 -25.87 0.93 -33.90
C ILE A 375 -26.42 0.34 -35.21
N ILE A 376 -27.27 -0.67 -35.09
CA ILE A 376 -28.06 -1.17 -36.23
C ILE A 376 -29.09 -0.11 -36.50
N HIS A 377 -28.82 0.79 -37.47
CA HIS A 377 -29.87 1.59 -38.06
C HIS A 377 -30.83 0.61 -38.78
N ARG A 378 -31.93 0.26 -38.12
CA ARG A 378 -33.06 -0.32 -38.81
C ARG A 378 -33.59 0.75 -39.80
N LYS A 379 -33.38 0.48 -41.09
CA LYS A 379 -34.09 1.19 -42.17
C LYS A 379 -35.54 0.81 -42.15
#